data_7f60d7303f21b9b37752be3b2aa545ba
#
_entry.id   7f60d7303f21b9b37752be3b2aa545ba
#
_cell.length_a   1.000
_cell.length_b   1.000
_cell.length_c   1.000
_cell.angle_alpha   90.00
_cell.angle_beta   90.00
_cell.angle_gamma   90.00
#
_symmetry.space_group_name_H-M   'P 1'
#
loop_
_entity.id
_entity.type
_entity.pdbx_description
1 polymer ?
#
loop_
_entity_poly.entity_id
_entity_poly.type
_entity_poly.pdbx_seq_one_letter_code
_entity_poly.pdbx_strand_id
1 'polypeptide(L)'
;MFTKEQEDMIARSLLNESKKLRVFDFDDTLVKTTSFIYITNNGKKKKLTPGEYAVYKEKPEDVFDFSDFSKVQDPQEIKKITKIFRRVVQSSGGSGVHILTARAAHKPIRQYLKDIGINMSKIYVTALASNNPKDKADW
;
A
#
# COMPACT_ATOMS: atom_id res chain seq x y z
N MET A 1 -3.84 -6.93 -18.81
CA MET A 1 -2.60 -6.15 -18.92
C MET A 1 -2.88 -4.86 -19.67
N PHE A 2 -2.47 -3.73 -19.12
CA PHE A 2 -2.68 -2.44 -19.79
C PHE A 2 -1.70 -2.25 -20.94
N THR A 3 -2.20 -1.75 -22.08
CA THR A 3 -1.34 -1.24 -23.13
C THR A 3 -0.75 0.10 -22.73
N LYS A 4 0.28 0.57 -23.44
CA LYS A 4 0.86 1.89 -23.19
C LYS A 4 -0.21 2.99 -23.33
N GLU A 5 -1.08 2.87 -24.34
CA GLU A 5 -2.16 3.84 -24.56
C GLU A 5 -3.16 3.84 -23.42
N GLN A 6 -3.51 2.67 -22.90
CA GLN A 6 -4.40 2.56 -21.73
C GLN A 6 -3.77 3.16 -20.48
N GLU A 7 -2.48 2.93 -20.26
CA GLU A 7 -1.75 3.53 -19.15
C GLU A 7 -1.74 5.06 -19.25
N ASP A 8 -1.52 5.58 -20.44
CA ASP A 8 -1.54 7.02 -20.69
C ASP A 8 -2.92 7.63 -20.43
N MET A 9 -3.98 6.94 -20.84
CA MET A 9 -5.35 7.36 -20.58
C MET A 9 -5.67 7.41 -19.10
N ILE A 10 -5.26 6.39 -18.36
CA ILE A 10 -5.47 6.33 -16.91
C ILE A 10 -4.72 7.47 -16.23
N ALA A 11 -3.47 7.71 -16.60
CA ALA A 11 -2.67 8.79 -16.05
C ALA A 11 -3.29 10.15 -16.33
N ARG A 12 -3.77 10.39 -17.55
CA ARG A 12 -4.45 11.64 -17.92
C ARG A 12 -5.75 11.83 -17.15
N SER A 13 -6.53 10.77 -17.00
CA SER A 13 -7.77 10.82 -16.21
C SER A 13 -7.49 11.24 -14.77
N LEU A 14 -6.46 10.67 -14.16
CA LEU A 14 -6.05 11.03 -12.82
C LEU A 14 -5.55 12.48 -12.74
N LEU A 15 -4.85 12.96 -13.76
CA LEU A 15 -4.34 14.33 -13.81
C LEU A 15 -5.45 15.38 -14.01
N ASN A 16 -6.47 15.04 -14.79
CA ASN A 16 -7.60 15.95 -15.00
C ASN A 16 -8.42 16.17 -13.73
N GLU A 17 -8.25 15.33 -12.76
CA GLU A 17 -8.81 15.49 -11.41
C GLU A 17 -7.83 16.14 -10.45
N SER A 18 -6.96 17.02 -10.97
CA SER A 18 -5.79 17.57 -10.26
C SER A 18 -6.09 18.25 -8.92
N LYS A 19 -7.31 18.72 -8.70
CA LYS A 19 -7.71 19.34 -7.44
C LYS A 19 -8.23 18.35 -6.41
N LYS A 20 -8.35 17.06 -6.78
CA LYS A 20 -8.83 16.01 -5.91
C LYS A 20 -7.67 15.24 -5.31
N LEU A 21 -7.88 14.75 -4.09
CA LEU A 21 -6.95 13.84 -3.44
C LEU A 21 -6.90 12.52 -4.21
N ARG A 22 -5.69 12.05 -4.52
CA ARG A 22 -5.45 10.75 -5.13
C ARG A 22 -4.83 9.82 -4.11
N VAL A 23 -5.54 8.75 -3.80
CA VAL A 23 -5.12 7.81 -2.77
C VAL A 23 -4.69 6.50 -3.42
N PHE A 24 -3.49 6.05 -3.06
CA PHE A 24 -2.93 4.76 -3.48
C PHE A 24 -2.72 3.89 -2.27
N ASP A 25 -3.07 2.62 -2.42
CA ASP A 25 -2.70 1.58 -1.47
C ASP A 25 -1.23 1.21 -1.68
N PHE A 26 -0.57 0.71 -0.64
CA PHE A 26 0.81 0.26 -0.77
C PHE A 26 0.89 -1.24 -1.02
N ASP A 27 0.49 -2.05 -0.03
CA ASP A 27 0.60 -3.50 -0.12
C ASP A 27 -0.33 -4.08 -1.18
N ASP A 28 0.20 -4.96 -2.03
CA ASP A 28 -0.49 -5.62 -3.14
C ASP A 28 -1.07 -4.68 -4.20
N THR A 29 -0.72 -3.41 -4.14
CA THR A 29 -1.07 -2.41 -5.17
C THR A 29 0.18 -1.84 -5.81
N LEU A 30 1.03 -1.16 -5.04
CA LEU A 30 2.30 -0.61 -5.53
C LEU A 30 3.41 -1.65 -5.45
N VAL A 31 3.37 -2.51 -4.44
CA VAL A 31 4.43 -3.46 -4.18
C VAL A 31 3.88 -4.75 -3.58
N LYS A 32 4.53 -5.87 -3.91
CA LYS A 32 4.36 -7.13 -3.20
C LYS A 32 5.51 -7.32 -2.24
N THR A 33 5.21 -7.74 -1.03
CA THR A 33 6.23 -8.07 -0.03
C THR A 33 5.99 -9.48 0.51
N THR A 34 6.98 -10.01 1.23
CA THR A 34 6.85 -11.30 1.92
C THR A 34 6.37 -11.13 3.35
N SER A 35 5.70 -10.02 3.65
CA SER A 35 5.15 -9.77 4.99
C SER A 35 3.87 -10.58 5.21
N PHE A 36 3.83 -11.28 6.34
CA PHE A 36 2.69 -12.10 6.75
C PHE A 36 2.14 -11.64 8.09
N ILE A 37 0.86 -11.92 8.29
CA ILE A 37 0.24 -11.80 9.61
C ILE A 37 0.28 -13.20 10.23
N TYR A 38 0.88 -13.33 11.41
CA TYR A 38 0.93 -14.59 12.12
C TYR A 38 -0.16 -14.64 13.17
N ILE A 39 -0.88 -15.75 13.21
CA ILE A 39 -1.97 -15.96 14.16
C ILE A 39 -1.62 -17.14 15.04
N THR A 40 -1.72 -16.95 16.35
CA THR A 40 -1.60 -18.02 17.33
C THR A 40 -2.93 -18.20 18.02
N ASN A 41 -3.44 -19.44 18.03
CA ASN A 41 -4.68 -19.79 18.69
C ASN A 41 -4.51 -21.18 19.32
N ASN A 42 -4.63 -21.26 20.65
CA ASN A 42 -4.47 -22.51 21.42
C ASN A 42 -3.19 -23.27 21.07
N GLY A 43 -2.07 -22.53 20.93
CA GLY A 43 -0.78 -23.11 20.59
C GLY A 43 -0.57 -23.46 19.13
N LYS A 44 -1.59 -23.29 18.30
CA LYS A 44 -1.48 -23.50 16.85
C LYS A 44 -1.15 -22.19 16.18
N LYS A 45 -0.13 -22.23 15.33
CA LYS A 45 0.30 -21.06 14.56
C LYS A 45 -0.05 -21.24 13.08
N LYS A 46 -0.51 -20.15 12.46
CA LYS A 46 -0.67 -20.08 11.01
C LYS A 46 -0.30 -18.69 10.53
N LYS A 47 -0.04 -18.57 9.24
CA LYS A 47 0.29 -17.28 8.64
C LYS A 47 -0.69 -16.95 7.54
N LEU A 48 -1.01 -15.66 7.41
CA LEU A 48 -1.91 -15.15 6.39
C LEU A 48 -1.18 -14.08 5.58
N THR A 49 -1.49 -14.04 4.29
CA THR A 49 -1.13 -12.89 3.47
C THR A 49 -2.03 -11.71 3.85
N PRO A 50 -1.66 -10.46 3.50
CA PRO A 50 -2.56 -9.32 3.71
C PRO A 50 -3.94 -9.51 3.08
N GLY A 51 -4.00 -10.09 1.87
CA GLY A 51 -5.27 -10.37 1.21
C GLY A 51 -6.12 -11.40 1.96
N GLU A 52 -5.50 -12.45 2.47
CA GLU A 52 -6.20 -13.45 3.28
C GLU A 52 -6.68 -12.85 4.60
N TYR A 53 -5.87 -11.99 5.22
CA TYR A 53 -6.26 -11.33 6.45
C TYR A 53 -7.49 -10.43 6.25
N ALA A 54 -7.58 -9.76 5.11
CA ALA A 54 -8.69 -8.85 4.82
C ALA A 54 -10.05 -9.52 4.87
N VAL A 55 -10.11 -10.82 4.59
CA VAL A 55 -11.36 -11.61 4.61
C VAL A 55 -11.41 -12.60 5.76
N TYR A 56 -10.42 -12.60 6.63
CA TYR A 56 -10.35 -13.52 7.75
C TYR A 56 -11.34 -13.11 8.85
N LYS A 57 -12.04 -14.10 9.38
CA LYS A 57 -12.95 -13.88 10.50
C LYS A 57 -12.21 -14.17 11.81
N GLU A 58 -11.97 -13.13 12.57
CA GLU A 58 -11.29 -13.22 13.84
C GLU A 58 -12.07 -14.08 14.83
N LYS A 59 -11.34 -14.98 15.50
CA LYS A 59 -11.88 -15.83 16.57
C LYS A 59 -11.48 -15.25 17.92
N PRO A 60 -12.26 -15.48 19.01
CA PRO A 60 -12.01 -14.84 20.30
C PRO A 60 -10.63 -15.07 20.89
N GLU A 61 -9.97 -16.19 20.60
CA GLU A 61 -8.68 -16.54 21.17
C GLU A 61 -7.51 -16.29 20.22
N ASP A 62 -7.76 -15.65 19.08
CA ASP A 62 -6.70 -15.34 18.13
C ASP A 62 -5.78 -14.26 18.68
N VAL A 63 -4.48 -14.53 18.60
CA VAL A 63 -3.43 -13.55 18.90
C VAL A 63 -2.69 -13.26 17.61
N PHE A 64 -2.66 -12.00 17.21
CA PHE A 64 -2.05 -11.57 15.94
C PHE A 64 -0.66 -10.99 16.16
N ASP A 65 0.25 -11.32 15.25
CA ASP A 65 1.59 -10.77 15.21
C ASP A 65 1.80 -10.11 13.84
N PHE A 66 1.96 -8.80 13.85
CA PHE A 66 2.16 -7.97 12.65
C PHE A 66 3.61 -7.49 12.50
N SER A 67 4.54 -8.12 13.20
CA SER A 67 5.93 -7.66 13.25
C SER A 67 6.61 -7.59 11.87
N ASP A 68 6.20 -8.45 10.91
CA ASP A 68 6.74 -8.39 9.54
C ASP A 68 6.47 -7.05 8.86
N PHE A 69 5.44 -6.32 9.29
CA PHE A 69 5.07 -5.04 8.68
C PHE A 69 5.85 -3.85 9.24
N SER A 70 6.78 -4.09 10.16
CA SER A 70 7.72 -3.06 10.60
C SER A 70 8.78 -2.75 9.55
N LYS A 71 8.92 -3.62 8.54
CA LYS A 71 9.84 -3.48 7.41
C LYS A 71 9.11 -3.75 6.11
N VAL A 72 9.65 -3.25 5.01
CA VAL A 72 9.23 -3.66 3.67
C VAL A 72 10.11 -4.84 3.29
N GLN A 73 9.59 -6.07 3.45
CA GLN A 73 10.36 -7.29 3.26
C GLN A 73 10.30 -7.78 1.82
N ASP A 74 11.47 -8.07 1.24
CA ASP A 74 11.64 -8.61 -0.12
C ASP A 74 10.69 -7.95 -1.13
N PRO A 75 10.72 -6.61 -1.24
CA PRO A 75 9.73 -5.89 -2.02
C PRO A 75 9.89 -6.19 -3.52
N GLN A 76 8.77 -6.46 -4.16
CA GLN A 76 8.69 -6.59 -5.61
C GLN A 76 7.71 -5.57 -6.15
N GLU A 77 8.22 -4.65 -6.95
CA GLU A 77 7.43 -3.60 -7.54
C GLU A 77 6.34 -4.17 -8.46
N ILE A 78 5.11 -3.74 -8.27
CA ILE A 78 4.02 -4.04 -9.21
C ILE A 78 4.11 -3.01 -10.32
N LYS A 79 4.92 -3.30 -11.32
CA LYS A 79 5.38 -2.32 -12.31
C LYS A 79 4.27 -1.59 -13.06
N LYS A 80 3.16 -2.26 -13.31
CA LYS A 80 2.01 -1.64 -13.99
C LYS A 80 1.44 -0.46 -13.20
N ILE A 81 1.27 -0.65 -11.91
CA ILE A 81 0.68 0.37 -11.05
C ILE A 81 1.71 1.42 -10.68
N THR A 82 2.94 1.04 -10.39
CA THR A 82 3.98 2.01 -10.05
C THR A 82 4.34 2.90 -11.24
N LYS A 83 4.20 2.40 -12.46
CA LYS A 83 4.39 3.22 -13.66
C LYS A 83 3.35 4.34 -13.74
N ILE A 84 2.10 4.03 -13.47
CA ILE A 84 1.02 5.02 -13.41
C ILE A 84 1.29 5.99 -12.25
N PHE A 85 1.66 5.48 -11.11
CA PHE A 85 1.98 6.27 -9.93
C PHE A 85 3.11 7.26 -10.20
N ARG A 86 4.21 6.81 -10.83
CA ARG A 86 5.33 7.68 -11.20
C ARG A 86 4.89 8.81 -12.13
N ARG A 87 4.05 8.53 -13.11
CA ARG A 87 3.53 9.55 -14.01
C ARG A 87 2.70 10.60 -13.29
N VAL A 88 1.83 10.15 -12.40
CA VAL A 88 1.02 11.07 -11.59
C VAL A 88 1.91 11.96 -10.74
N VAL A 89 2.92 11.39 -10.08
CA VAL A 89 3.86 12.14 -9.24
C VAL A 89 4.65 13.15 -10.07
N GLN A 90 5.17 12.75 -11.24
CA GLN A 90 5.95 13.63 -12.10
C GLN A 90 5.13 14.81 -12.58
N SER A 91 3.89 14.59 -12.96
CA SER A 91 3.04 15.64 -13.53
C SER A 91 2.49 16.59 -12.48
N SER A 92 2.22 16.10 -11.27
CA SER A 92 1.67 16.92 -10.19
C SER A 92 2.73 17.43 -9.21
N GLY A 93 3.98 16.97 -9.35
CA GLY A 93 5.03 17.23 -8.36
C GLY A 93 4.77 16.55 -7.02
N GLY A 94 3.85 15.59 -6.98
CA GLY A 94 3.44 14.89 -5.76
C GLY A 94 2.29 15.56 -5.01
N SER A 95 1.86 16.73 -5.44
CA SER A 95 0.76 17.45 -4.80
C SER A 95 -0.55 16.68 -4.94
N GLY A 96 -1.27 16.50 -3.83
CA GLY A 96 -2.53 15.76 -3.80
C GLY A 96 -2.38 14.24 -3.87
N VAL A 97 -1.16 13.72 -3.89
CA VAL A 97 -0.89 12.28 -3.87
C VAL A 97 -0.75 11.82 -2.43
N HIS A 98 -1.47 10.77 -2.09
CA HIS A 98 -1.48 10.22 -0.74
C HIS A 98 -1.40 8.71 -0.80
N ILE A 99 -0.56 8.12 0.02
CA ILE A 99 -0.49 6.68 0.19
C ILE A 99 -1.15 6.30 1.51
N LEU A 100 -2.10 5.39 1.44
CA LEU A 100 -2.83 4.90 2.60
C LEU A 100 -2.41 3.46 2.85
N THR A 101 -2.01 3.15 4.06
CA THR A 101 -1.61 1.79 4.43
C THR A 101 -2.18 1.41 5.79
N ALA A 102 -2.49 0.13 5.94
CA ALA A 102 -2.88 -0.43 7.22
C ALA A 102 -1.67 -0.71 8.13
N ARG A 103 -0.45 -0.59 7.64
CA ARG A 103 0.77 -0.78 8.44
C ARG A 103 0.84 0.23 9.57
N ALA A 104 1.50 -0.14 10.66
CA ALA A 104 1.68 0.74 11.80
C ALA A 104 2.75 1.81 11.58
N ALA A 105 3.69 1.60 10.66
CA ALA A 105 4.81 2.51 10.44
C ALA A 105 4.90 2.95 8.99
N HIS A 106 5.00 4.26 8.76
CA HIS A 106 5.11 4.82 7.41
C HIS A 106 6.56 4.96 6.93
N LYS A 107 7.53 5.03 7.84
CA LYS A 107 8.94 5.28 7.47
C LYS A 107 9.53 4.25 6.52
N PRO A 108 9.33 2.94 6.72
CA PRO A 108 9.83 1.94 5.77
C PRO A 108 9.25 2.09 4.36
N ILE A 109 7.98 2.47 4.27
CA ILE A 109 7.30 2.70 2.99
C ILE A 109 7.93 3.90 2.29
N ARG A 110 8.11 5.01 3.00
CA ARG A 110 8.74 6.20 2.43
C ARG A 110 10.15 5.91 1.95
N GLN A 111 10.92 5.18 2.73
CA GLN A 111 12.29 4.84 2.37
C GLN A 111 12.35 3.96 1.12
N TYR A 112 11.50 2.94 1.05
CA TYR A 112 11.43 2.07 -0.12
C TYR A 112 11.09 2.85 -1.39
N LEU A 113 10.06 3.70 -1.33
CA LEU A 113 9.64 4.48 -2.50
C LEU A 113 10.71 5.47 -2.92
N LYS A 114 11.42 6.07 -1.97
CA LYS A 114 12.56 6.92 -2.26
C LYS A 114 13.68 6.12 -2.95
N ASP A 115 13.95 4.91 -2.48
CA ASP A 115 14.99 4.05 -3.02
C ASP A 115 14.72 3.64 -4.47
N ILE A 116 13.44 3.51 -4.85
CA ILE A 116 13.07 3.21 -6.24
C ILE A 116 12.91 4.47 -7.11
N GLY A 117 13.32 5.62 -6.61
CA GLY A 117 13.44 6.86 -7.39
C GLY A 117 12.23 7.77 -7.36
N ILE A 118 11.31 7.60 -6.41
CA ILE A 118 10.15 8.48 -6.30
C ILE A 118 10.48 9.66 -5.38
N ASN A 119 10.17 10.88 -5.85
CA ASN A 119 10.31 12.08 -5.04
C ASN A 119 9.17 12.15 -4.04
N MET A 120 9.47 11.89 -2.77
CA MET A 120 8.48 11.82 -1.69
C MET A 120 8.21 13.16 -1.00
N SER A 121 8.83 14.26 -1.42
CA SER A 121 8.80 15.51 -0.68
C SER A 121 7.40 16.09 -0.47
N LYS A 122 6.48 15.84 -1.39
CA LYS A 122 5.10 16.36 -1.32
C LYS A 122 4.05 15.25 -1.19
N ILE A 123 4.49 14.02 -1.00
CA ILE A 123 3.60 12.87 -0.88
C ILE A 123 3.41 12.55 0.59
N TYR A 124 2.16 12.38 0.99
CA TYR A 124 1.83 11.98 2.35
C TYR A 124 1.62 10.47 2.40
N VAL A 125 2.11 9.86 3.47
CA VAL A 125 1.86 8.45 3.76
C VAL A 125 1.17 8.37 5.10
N THR A 126 -0.06 7.88 5.12
CA THR A 126 -0.82 7.69 6.35
C THR A 126 -0.82 6.22 6.72
N ALA A 127 -0.22 5.92 7.86
CA ALA A 127 -0.24 4.59 8.46
C ALA A 127 -1.37 4.55 9.47
N LEU A 128 -2.38 3.72 9.19
CA LEU A 128 -3.57 3.65 10.03
C LEU A 128 -3.34 2.88 11.34
N ALA A 129 -2.25 2.14 11.43
CA ALA A 129 -1.96 1.25 12.55
C ALA A 129 -3.11 0.26 12.79
N SER A 130 -3.82 -0.07 11.72
CA SER A 130 -4.98 -0.95 11.76
C SER A 130 -4.91 -1.91 10.59
N ASN A 131 -5.27 -3.17 10.85
CA ASN A 131 -5.35 -4.19 9.82
C ASN A 131 -6.80 -4.47 9.44
N ASN A 132 -7.72 -3.62 9.85
CA ASN A 132 -9.12 -3.72 9.50
C ASN A 132 -9.39 -2.99 8.18
N PRO A 133 -9.84 -3.70 7.12
CA PRO A 133 -10.15 -3.08 5.84
C PRO A 133 -11.18 -1.95 5.92
N LYS A 134 -12.07 -1.99 6.92
CA LYS A 134 -13.08 -0.95 7.12
C LYS A 134 -12.45 0.40 7.45
N ASP A 135 -11.33 0.43 8.16
CA ASP A 135 -10.68 1.69 8.53
C ASP A 135 -10.15 2.40 7.29
N LYS A 136 -9.67 1.66 6.29
CA LYS A 136 -9.29 2.24 5.01
C LYS A 136 -10.50 2.71 4.20
N ALA A 137 -11.58 1.96 4.22
CA ALA A 137 -12.79 2.30 3.47
C ALA A 137 -13.45 3.57 4.00
N ASP A 138 -13.38 3.77 5.30
CA ASP A 138 -13.98 4.95 5.97
C ASP A 138 -13.10 6.19 5.87
N TRP A 139 -11.86 6.03 5.47
CA TRP A 139 -10.91 7.13 5.35
C TRP A 139 -11.18 7.98 4.11
#